data_482f1d68fbcc010975ac5e8ec79b9a7d
#
_entry.id   482f1d68fbcc010975ac5e8ec79b9a7d
#
_cell.length_a   1.000
_cell.length_b   1.000
_cell.length_c   1.000
_cell.angle_alpha   90.00
_cell.angle_beta   90.00
_cell.angle_gamma   90.00
#
_symmetry.space_group_name_H-M   'P 1'
#
loop_
_entity.id
_entity.type
_entity.pdbx_description
1 polymer ?
#
loop_
_entity_poly.entity_id
_entity_poly.type
_entity_poly.pdbx_seq_one_letter_code
_entity_poly.pdbx_strand_id
1 'polypeptide(L)'
;YPDTTVVANVKTFNMMKQFFGTDFEGQRVVVADGESLTLGAHTLTFVFAPMVHWPEVMVTYDSLDKLLFSADGFGKFGALDNGEETTPETWTDEARRYYIGIVGKYGVQVQALLKKAAKLDIAKILPLHGPVLEDRLDYYILKYNTWSSYTVEEEGIVVAYTSVYGNTKRAAEIIAEKLTAKGCPKV
;
A
#
# COMPACT_ATOMS: atom_id res chain seq x y z
N TYR A 1 -19.13 -18.16 12.56
CA TYR A 1 -18.85 -17.63 13.92
C TYR A 1 -19.97 -16.69 14.37
N PRO A 2 -21.14 -17.22 14.80
CA PRO A 2 -22.31 -16.40 15.10
C PRO A 2 -22.12 -15.46 16.31
N ASP A 3 -21.20 -15.79 17.19
CA ASP A 3 -20.93 -15.02 18.43
C ASP A 3 -19.73 -14.08 18.30
N THR A 4 -19.21 -13.89 17.09
CA THR A 4 -18.03 -13.04 16.85
C THR A 4 -18.42 -11.56 16.91
N THR A 5 -17.67 -10.76 17.66
CA THR A 5 -17.78 -9.31 17.65
C THR A 5 -16.91 -8.72 16.53
N VAL A 6 -17.51 -7.88 15.69
CA VAL A 6 -16.81 -7.17 14.63
C VAL A 6 -16.33 -5.81 15.14
N VAL A 7 -15.03 -5.55 15.07
CA VAL A 7 -14.43 -4.28 15.49
C VAL A 7 -13.99 -3.50 14.27
N ALA A 8 -14.57 -2.34 14.03
CA ALA A 8 -14.24 -1.52 12.86
C ALA A 8 -14.68 -0.05 13.07
N ASN A 9 -14.32 0.82 12.13
CA ASN A 9 -14.82 2.19 12.13
C ASN A 9 -16.25 2.28 11.55
N VAL A 10 -16.89 3.42 11.76
CA VAL A 10 -18.30 3.64 11.33
C VAL A 10 -18.49 3.50 9.81
N LYS A 11 -17.49 3.89 9.01
CA LYS A 11 -17.58 3.79 7.54
C LYS A 11 -17.59 2.33 7.08
N THR A 12 -16.79 1.47 7.72
CA THR A 12 -16.79 0.03 7.47
C THR A 12 -18.20 -0.54 7.65
N PHE A 13 -18.87 -0.26 8.77
CA PHE A 13 -20.22 -0.77 9.01
C PHE A 13 -21.24 -0.24 8.01
N ASN A 14 -21.13 1.03 7.61
CA ASN A 14 -21.98 1.58 6.56
C ASN A 14 -21.81 0.88 5.22
N MET A 15 -20.56 0.55 4.85
CA MET A 15 -20.26 -0.20 3.63
C MET A 15 -20.72 -1.66 3.73
N MET A 16 -20.49 -2.31 4.86
CA MET A 16 -20.99 -3.68 5.11
C MET A 16 -22.50 -3.76 4.93
N LYS A 17 -23.24 -2.75 5.42
CA LYS A 17 -24.68 -2.68 5.21
C LYS A 17 -25.07 -2.57 3.74
N GLN A 18 -24.31 -1.82 2.95
CA GLN A 18 -24.56 -1.69 1.50
C GLN A 18 -24.25 -2.98 0.74
N PHE A 19 -23.13 -3.65 1.07
CA PHE A 19 -22.69 -4.85 0.36
C PHE A 19 -23.40 -6.14 0.82
N PHE A 20 -23.65 -6.26 2.13
CA PHE A 20 -24.12 -7.50 2.75
C PHE A 20 -25.51 -7.40 3.36
N GLY A 21 -26.14 -6.23 3.37
CA GLY A 21 -27.45 -5.99 3.97
C GLY A 21 -27.44 -5.97 5.50
N THR A 22 -26.30 -6.10 6.14
CA THR A 22 -26.14 -6.08 7.61
C THR A 22 -24.98 -5.16 8.02
N ASP A 23 -25.13 -4.48 9.13
CA ASP A 23 -24.09 -3.69 9.79
C ASP A 23 -23.67 -4.30 11.14
N PHE A 24 -24.06 -5.57 11.37
CA PHE A 24 -23.77 -6.32 12.59
C PHE A 24 -24.24 -5.62 13.88
N GLU A 25 -25.37 -4.92 13.82
CA GLU A 25 -25.96 -4.28 15.00
C GLU A 25 -26.13 -5.31 16.14
N GLY A 26 -25.63 -4.98 17.34
CA GLY A 26 -25.58 -5.90 18.49
C GLY A 26 -24.33 -6.78 18.58
N GLN A 27 -23.54 -6.91 17.49
CA GLN A 27 -22.28 -7.67 17.46
C GLN A 27 -21.12 -6.80 16.95
N ARG A 28 -21.20 -5.49 17.10
CA ARG A 28 -20.17 -4.57 16.60
C ARG A 28 -19.61 -3.68 17.70
N VAL A 29 -18.32 -3.38 17.59
CA VAL A 29 -17.63 -2.33 18.33
C VAL A 29 -17.14 -1.30 17.31
N VAL A 30 -17.61 -0.06 17.46
CA VAL A 30 -17.18 1.06 16.63
C VAL A 30 -15.99 1.71 17.29
N VAL A 31 -14.86 1.83 16.55
CA VAL A 31 -13.64 2.44 17.05
C VAL A 31 -13.33 3.75 16.35
N ALA A 32 -12.62 4.63 17.04
CA ALA A 32 -12.14 5.91 16.54
C ALA A 32 -10.65 5.83 16.10
N ASP A 33 -10.19 6.86 15.38
CA ASP A 33 -8.77 6.97 14.98
C ASP A 33 -7.87 7.13 16.21
N GLY A 34 -6.90 6.24 16.35
CA GLY A 34 -5.99 6.18 17.50
C GLY A 34 -6.55 5.48 18.74
N GLU A 35 -7.79 4.99 18.70
CA GLU A 35 -8.35 4.19 19.79
C GLU A 35 -7.67 2.83 19.89
N SER A 36 -7.64 2.27 21.09
CA SER A 36 -7.03 0.98 21.36
C SER A 36 -8.00 0.00 22.01
N LEU A 37 -7.82 -1.27 21.71
CA LEU A 37 -8.54 -2.40 22.28
C LEU A 37 -7.54 -3.39 22.90
N THR A 38 -7.77 -3.75 24.16
CA THR A 38 -6.95 -4.78 24.83
C THR A 38 -7.57 -6.15 24.66
N LEU A 39 -6.78 -7.11 24.19
CA LEU A 39 -7.13 -8.51 24.01
C LEU A 39 -6.10 -9.38 24.77
N GLY A 40 -6.37 -9.63 26.04
CA GLY A 40 -5.42 -10.35 26.90
C GLY A 40 -4.11 -9.56 27.08
N ALA A 41 -2.99 -10.11 26.59
CA ALA A 41 -1.69 -9.45 26.64
C ALA A 41 -1.48 -8.42 25.51
N HIS A 42 -2.24 -8.52 24.42
CA HIS A 42 -2.12 -7.67 23.25
C HIS A 42 -2.91 -6.36 23.42
N THR A 43 -2.38 -5.28 22.92
CA THR A 43 -3.08 -4.01 22.78
C THR A 43 -3.04 -3.58 21.33
N LEU A 44 -4.21 -3.57 20.70
CA LEU A 44 -4.40 -3.22 19.30
C LEU A 44 -4.78 -1.74 19.19
N THR A 45 -4.00 -0.95 18.48
CA THR A 45 -4.30 0.46 18.19
C THR A 45 -4.76 0.60 16.74
N PHE A 46 -5.89 1.27 16.54
CA PHE A 46 -6.50 1.47 15.23
C PHE A 46 -6.09 2.81 14.64
N VAL A 47 -5.42 2.78 13.49
CA VAL A 47 -4.95 3.99 12.81
C VAL A 47 -5.70 4.13 11.48
N PHE A 48 -6.51 5.17 11.35
CA PHE A 48 -7.28 5.37 10.14
C PHE A 48 -6.40 5.81 8.98
N ALA A 49 -6.59 5.12 7.86
CA ALA A 49 -5.87 5.33 6.60
C ALA A 49 -6.87 5.50 5.43
N PRO A 50 -7.81 6.46 5.51
CA PRO A 50 -8.86 6.60 4.52
C PRO A 50 -8.26 6.80 3.13
N MET A 51 -8.83 6.12 2.13
CA MET A 51 -8.39 6.11 0.73
C MET A 51 -7.03 5.45 0.49
N VAL A 52 -6.55 4.63 1.41
CA VAL A 52 -5.39 3.76 1.16
C VAL A 52 -5.88 2.28 1.09
N HIS A 53 -6.64 1.77 0.06
CA HIS A 53 -7.11 2.68 -1.02
C HIS A 53 -8.63 2.92 -0.97
N TRP A 54 -9.34 2.34 -0.01
CA TRP A 54 -10.78 2.50 0.19
C TRP A 54 -11.08 3.51 1.31
N PRO A 55 -12.30 4.13 1.32
CA PRO A 55 -12.61 5.23 2.25
C PRO A 55 -12.65 4.82 3.72
N GLU A 56 -12.87 3.54 4.03
CA GLU A 56 -12.98 3.00 5.39
C GLU A 56 -11.69 2.38 5.91
N VAL A 57 -10.63 2.35 5.12
CA VAL A 57 -9.40 1.65 5.50
C VAL A 57 -8.86 2.17 6.83
N MET A 58 -8.55 1.24 7.70
CA MET A 58 -7.74 1.43 8.88
C MET A 58 -6.67 0.34 8.97
N VAL A 59 -5.52 0.69 9.47
CA VAL A 59 -4.45 -0.25 9.81
C VAL A 59 -4.50 -0.51 11.31
N THR A 60 -4.05 -1.68 11.73
CA THR A 60 -4.05 -2.07 13.15
C THR A 60 -2.63 -2.34 13.59
N TYR A 61 -2.23 -1.74 14.71
CA TYR A 61 -0.93 -1.94 15.31
C TYR A 61 -1.06 -2.71 16.62
N ASP A 62 -0.38 -3.85 16.73
CA ASP A 62 -0.21 -4.59 17.96
C ASP A 62 1.07 -4.15 18.65
N SER A 63 0.96 -3.59 19.86
CA SER A 63 2.09 -3.06 20.60
C SER A 63 2.94 -4.13 21.30
N LEU A 64 2.41 -5.34 21.55
CA LEU A 64 3.15 -6.42 22.18
C LEU A 64 4.20 -6.99 21.23
N ASP A 65 3.76 -7.43 20.07
CA ASP A 65 4.64 -8.06 19.06
C ASP A 65 5.15 -7.06 18.02
N LYS A 66 4.76 -5.77 18.15
CA LYS A 66 5.14 -4.67 17.24
C LYS A 66 4.75 -4.95 15.78
N LEU A 67 3.54 -5.49 15.59
CA LEU A 67 3.02 -5.87 14.29
C LEU A 67 2.14 -4.76 13.71
N LEU A 68 2.37 -4.41 12.45
CA LEU A 68 1.49 -3.52 11.70
C LEU A 68 0.70 -4.34 10.67
N PHE A 69 -0.59 -4.54 10.91
CA PHE A 69 -1.54 -5.05 9.92
C PHE A 69 -1.91 -3.88 8.98
N SER A 70 -1.27 -3.84 7.83
CA SER A 70 -1.22 -2.64 6.99
C SER A 70 -2.32 -2.54 5.93
N ALA A 71 -3.33 -3.43 5.96
CA ALA A 71 -4.32 -3.56 4.90
C ALA A 71 -3.61 -3.72 3.53
N ASP A 72 -3.97 -2.91 2.52
CA ASP A 72 -3.32 -2.95 1.22
C ASP A 72 -1.96 -2.22 1.19
N GLY A 73 -1.63 -1.50 2.24
CA GLY A 73 -0.33 -0.84 2.35
C GLY A 73 0.82 -1.86 2.33
N PHE A 74 1.86 -1.57 1.55
CA PHE A 74 3.04 -2.42 1.36
C PHE A 74 2.77 -3.75 0.64
N GLY A 75 1.59 -3.91 0.03
CA GLY A 75 1.26 -5.09 -0.77
C GLY A 75 2.07 -5.21 -2.06
N LYS A 76 2.17 -6.43 -2.57
CA LYS A 76 2.73 -6.74 -3.90
C LYS A 76 1.88 -7.75 -4.63
N PHE A 77 1.99 -7.80 -5.94
CA PHE A 77 1.46 -8.90 -6.74
C PHE A 77 2.34 -10.15 -6.63
N GLY A 78 1.78 -11.28 -6.99
CA GLY A 78 2.45 -12.57 -7.05
C GLY A 78 1.92 -13.57 -6.02
N ALA A 79 2.18 -14.85 -6.27
CA ALA A 79 1.86 -15.94 -5.38
C ALA A 79 2.92 -16.07 -4.28
N LEU A 80 2.52 -16.46 -3.07
CA LEU A 80 3.44 -16.63 -1.93
C LEU A 80 4.12 -18.01 -1.92
N ASP A 81 3.61 -18.95 -2.70
CA ASP A 81 4.07 -20.34 -2.75
C ASP A 81 4.98 -20.64 -3.95
N ASN A 82 5.49 -19.62 -4.61
CA ASN A 82 6.42 -19.76 -5.74
C ASN A 82 7.87 -20.12 -5.33
N GLY A 83 8.15 -20.22 -4.02
CA GLY A 83 9.48 -20.52 -3.48
C GLY A 83 10.46 -19.34 -3.54
N GLU A 84 10.01 -18.16 -3.90
CA GLU A 84 10.85 -16.96 -3.95
C GLU A 84 11.00 -16.36 -2.54
N GLU A 85 12.24 -16.15 -2.12
CA GLU A 85 12.53 -15.44 -0.88
C GLU A 85 12.15 -13.96 -1.00
N THR A 86 11.55 -13.42 0.06
CA THR A 86 11.20 -11.99 0.12
C THR A 86 12.43 -11.16 0.45
N THR A 87 12.97 -10.52 -0.56
CA THR A 87 14.07 -9.54 -0.43
C THR A 87 13.61 -8.19 -0.99
N PRO A 88 14.34 -7.09 -0.71
CA PRO A 88 14.08 -5.81 -1.37
C PRO A 88 14.00 -5.92 -2.89
N GLU A 89 14.83 -6.73 -3.52
CA GLU A 89 14.91 -6.91 -4.97
C GLU A 89 13.67 -7.63 -5.50
N THR A 90 13.26 -8.75 -4.88
CA THR A 90 12.10 -9.55 -5.32
C THR A 90 10.77 -8.88 -5.00
N TRP A 91 10.76 -7.97 -4.02
CA TRP A 91 9.56 -7.23 -3.63
C TRP A 91 9.29 -6.02 -4.51
N THR A 92 10.33 -5.25 -4.89
CA THR A 92 10.20 -3.87 -5.37
C THR A 92 9.37 -3.73 -6.64
N ASP A 93 9.62 -4.52 -7.67
CA ASP A 93 8.98 -4.32 -8.98
C ASP A 93 7.50 -4.64 -8.95
N GLU A 94 7.11 -5.73 -8.30
CA GLU A 94 5.71 -6.11 -8.16
C GLU A 94 4.96 -5.24 -7.15
N ALA A 95 5.64 -4.76 -6.11
CA ALA A 95 5.08 -3.80 -5.17
C ALA A 95 4.89 -2.41 -5.80
N ARG A 96 5.84 -1.95 -6.64
CA ARG A 96 5.69 -0.71 -7.40
C ARG A 96 4.51 -0.79 -8.37
N ARG A 97 4.37 -1.92 -9.08
CA ARG A 97 3.24 -2.17 -9.98
C ARG A 97 1.90 -2.18 -9.21
N TYR A 98 1.87 -2.86 -8.06
CA TYR A 98 0.72 -2.87 -7.16
C TYR A 98 0.39 -1.44 -6.68
N TYR A 99 1.39 -0.73 -6.15
CA TYR A 99 1.22 0.63 -5.64
C TYR A 99 0.65 1.57 -6.72
N ILE A 100 1.28 1.63 -7.89
CA ILE A 100 0.86 2.54 -8.97
C ILE A 100 -0.55 2.22 -9.45
N GLY A 101 -0.89 0.94 -9.62
CA GLY A 101 -2.19 0.50 -10.12
C GLY A 101 -3.34 0.66 -9.12
N ILE A 102 -3.07 0.54 -7.82
CA ILE A 102 -4.09 0.46 -6.77
C ILE A 102 -4.12 1.72 -5.89
N VAL A 103 -2.97 2.13 -5.36
CA VAL A 103 -2.85 3.15 -4.31
C VAL A 103 -2.35 4.50 -4.85
N GLY A 104 -1.66 4.50 -6.00
CA GLY A 104 -0.81 5.61 -6.45
C GLY A 104 -1.49 6.98 -6.57
N LYS A 105 -2.78 7.03 -6.92
CA LYS A 105 -3.54 8.30 -6.98
C LYS A 105 -3.80 8.93 -5.60
N TYR A 106 -3.57 8.18 -4.52
CA TYR A 106 -3.82 8.60 -3.14
C TYR A 106 -2.53 8.93 -2.38
N GLY A 107 -1.49 9.40 -3.05
CA GLY A 107 -0.19 9.69 -2.46
C GLY A 107 -0.26 10.57 -1.21
N VAL A 108 -1.10 11.60 -1.21
CA VAL A 108 -1.30 12.49 -0.04
C VAL A 108 -1.81 11.71 1.18
N GLN A 109 -2.74 10.77 0.99
CA GLN A 109 -3.29 9.93 2.04
C GLN A 109 -2.25 8.94 2.56
N VAL A 110 -1.45 8.36 1.66
CA VAL A 110 -0.31 7.51 2.04
C VAL A 110 0.71 8.29 2.86
N GLN A 111 1.06 9.52 2.47
CA GLN A 111 1.95 10.39 3.24
C GLN A 111 1.40 10.69 4.65
N ALA A 112 0.08 10.88 4.77
CA ALA A 112 -0.56 11.05 6.07
C ALA A 112 -0.47 9.77 6.93
N LEU A 113 -0.67 8.60 6.34
CA LEU A 113 -0.49 7.30 7.02
C LEU A 113 0.95 7.11 7.47
N LEU A 114 1.94 7.34 6.60
CA LEU A 114 3.36 7.20 6.93
C LEU A 114 3.76 8.10 8.12
N LYS A 115 3.25 9.34 8.19
CA LYS A 115 3.47 10.24 9.34
C LYS A 115 2.88 9.71 10.65
N LYS A 116 1.76 9.01 10.60
CA LYS A 116 1.17 8.35 11.78
C LYS A 116 2.00 7.13 12.17
N ALA A 117 2.34 6.28 11.20
CA ALA A 117 3.10 5.05 11.40
C ALA A 117 4.53 5.30 11.92
N ALA A 118 5.15 6.43 11.56
CA ALA A 118 6.48 6.81 12.06
C ALA A 118 6.56 7.01 13.59
N LYS A 119 5.42 7.06 14.28
CA LYS A 119 5.34 7.14 15.76
C LYS A 119 5.25 5.77 16.43
N LEU A 120 5.13 4.71 15.64
CA LEU A 120 4.97 3.33 16.10
C LEU A 120 6.32 2.60 16.00
N ASP A 121 6.58 1.74 16.97
CA ASP A 121 7.78 0.87 16.99
C ASP A 121 7.44 -0.44 16.26
N ILE A 122 7.55 -0.42 14.92
CA ILE A 122 7.13 -1.53 14.06
C ILE A 122 8.29 -2.49 13.82
N ALA A 123 8.10 -3.77 14.18
CA ALA A 123 9.04 -4.85 13.89
C ALA A 123 8.68 -5.64 12.61
N LYS A 124 7.37 -5.74 12.30
CA LYS A 124 6.88 -6.45 11.12
C LYS A 124 5.70 -5.72 10.50
N ILE A 125 5.60 -5.79 9.17
CA ILE A 125 4.45 -5.31 8.41
C ILE A 125 3.76 -6.51 7.77
N LEU A 126 2.45 -6.61 7.99
CA LEU A 126 1.60 -7.71 7.52
C LEU A 126 0.54 -7.14 6.53
N PRO A 127 0.86 -7.09 5.24
CA PRO A 127 -0.10 -6.63 4.24
C PRO A 127 -1.15 -7.71 3.93
N LEU A 128 -2.30 -7.30 3.39
CA LEU A 128 -3.32 -8.24 2.91
C LEU A 128 -2.90 -8.95 1.62
N HIS A 129 -2.00 -8.36 0.84
CA HIS A 129 -1.49 -8.90 -0.41
C HIS A 129 0.03 -8.94 -0.38
N GLY A 130 0.61 -10.13 -0.56
CA GLY A 130 2.05 -10.33 -0.54
C GLY A 130 2.58 -10.89 0.77
N PRO A 131 3.90 -10.94 0.95
CA PRO A 131 4.54 -11.57 2.09
C PRO A 131 4.56 -10.66 3.33
N VAL A 132 4.83 -11.26 4.48
CA VAL A 132 5.21 -10.53 5.70
C VAL A 132 6.57 -9.86 5.46
N LEU A 133 6.68 -8.60 5.84
CA LEU A 133 7.93 -7.83 5.77
C LEU A 133 8.48 -7.69 7.19
N GLU A 134 9.66 -8.23 7.45
CA GLU A 134 10.29 -8.22 8.77
C GLU A 134 11.74 -7.72 8.74
N ASP A 135 12.43 -7.87 7.62
CA ASP A 135 13.77 -7.36 7.44
C ASP A 135 13.76 -6.09 6.58
N ARG A 136 14.68 -5.17 6.83
CA ARG A 136 14.85 -3.97 6.01
C ARG A 136 13.58 -3.12 5.86
N LEU A 137 12.80 -2.96 6.93
CA LEU A 137 11.56 -2.15 6.92
C LEU A 137 11.82 -0.71 6.47
N ASP A 138 13.00 -0.17 6.78
CA ASP A 138 13.48 1.12 6.30
C ASP A 138 13.42 1.25 4.77
N TYR A 139 13.80 0.20 4.06
CA TYR A 139 13.78 0.16 2.60
C TYR A 139 12.33 0.23 2.05
N TYR A 140 11.44 -0.60 2.56
CA TYR A 140 10.04 -0.63 2.11
C TYR A 140 9.31 0.68 2.40
N ILE A 141 9.54 1.24 3.58
CA ILE A 141 8.98 2.55 3.98
C ILE A 141 9.54 3.66 3.09
N LEU A 142 10.83 3.65 2.77
CA LEU A 142 11.46 4.61 1.86
C LEU A 142 10.83 4.54 0.47
N LYS A 143 10.59 3.35 -0.08
CA LYS A 143 9.94 3.18 -1.38
C LYS A 143 8.52 3.75 -1.39
N TYR A 144 7.72 3.44 -0.36
CA TYR A 144 6.38 4.00 -0.21
C TYR A 144 6.41 5.53 -0.07
N ASN A 145 7.39 6.07 0.67
CA ASN A 145 7.57 7.52 0.78
C ASN A 145 7.91 8.15 -0.58
N THR A 146 8.84 7.57 -1.33
CA THR A 146 9.24 8.04 -2.66
C THR A 146 8.06 8.04 -3.62
N TRP A 147 7.33 6.93 -3.70
CA TRP A 147 6.18 6.80 -4.63
C TRP A 147 5.03 7.74 -4.24
N SER A 148 4.72 7.86 -2.95
CA SER A 148 3.59 8.66 -2.47
C SER A 148 3.87 10.17 -2.42
N SER A 149 5.12 10.58 -2.42
CA SER A 149 5.52 11.99 -2.60
C SER A 149 5.67 12.38 -4.08
N TYR A 150 5.45 11.44 -5.00
CA TYR A 150 5.68 11.62 -6.44
C TYR A 150 7.12 12.02 -6.78
N THR A 151 8.06 11.62 -5.94
CA THR A 151 9.49 11.78 -6.20
C THR A 151 9.93 10.74 -7.24
N VAL A 152 10.71 11.17 -8.21
CA VAL A 152 11.24 10.25 -9.24
C VAL A 152 12.28 9.31 -8.63
N GLU A 153 12.21 8.03 -8.97
CA GLU A 153 13.23 7.06 -8.55
C GLU A 153 14.48 7.11 -9.42
N GLU A 154 14.30 7.43 -10.71
CA GLU A 154 15.38 7.53 -11.70
C GLU A 154 15.11 8.72 -12.62
N GLU A 155 16.15 9.47 -12.91
CA GLU A 155 16.06 10.54 -13.90
C GLU A 155 15.97 9.95 -15.31
N GLY A 156 14.97 10.41 -16.07
CA GLY A 156 14.73 9.93 -17.42
C GLY A 156 13.49 10.51 -18.07
N ILE A 157 13.25 10.11 -19.30
CA ILE A 157 12.07 10.51 -20.10
C ILE A 157 11.39 9.27 -20.63
N VAL A 158 10.10 9.14 -20.42
CA VAL A 158 9.27 8.08 -21.03
C VAL A 158 8.62 8.61 -22.29
N VAL A 159 8.87 7.95 -23.44
CA VAL A 159 8.16 8.22 -24.69
C VAL A 159 7.09 7.18 -24.89
N ALA A 160 5.86 7.51 -24.48
CA ALA A 160 4.71 6.62 -24.64
C ALA A 160 4.08 6.81 -26.03
N TYR A 161 3.82 5.71 -26.75
CA TYR A 161 3.19 5.77 -28.06
C TYR A 161 2.33 4.54 -28.34
N THR A 162 1.44 4.67 -29.32
CA THR A 162 0.76 3.55 -29.98
C THR A 162 0.92 3.68 -31.49
N SER A 163 1.04 2.56 -32.20
CA SER A 163 1.29 2.58 -33.65
C SER A 163 0.70 1.35 -34.33
N VAL A 164 -0.14 1.58 -35.35
CA VAL A 164 -0.75 0.52 -36.14
C VAL A 164 0.14 0.17 -37.35
N TYR A 165 0.60 1.19 -38.07
CA TYR A 165 1.38 1.02 -39.32
C TYR A 165 2.89 1.26 -39.14
N GLY A 166 3.38 1.44 -37.92
CA GLY A 166 4.79 1.65 -37.65
C GLY A 166 5.30 3.10 -37.74
N ASN A 167 4.57 4.03 -38.33
CA ASN A 167 5.02 5.42 -38.50
C ASN A 167 5.23 6.14 -37.17
N THR A 168 4.24 6.05 -36.25
CA THR A 168 4.36 6.64 -34.92
C THR A 168 5.48 5.97 -34.10
N LYS A 169 5.64 4.65 -34.23
CA LYS A 169 6.78 3.92 -33.64
C LYS A 169 8.11 4.53 -34.11
N ARG A 170 8.29 4.70 -35.41
CA ARG A 170 9.51 5.29 -35.98
C ARG A 170 9.76 6.71 -35.49
N ALA A 171 8.71 7.52 -35.37
CA ALA A 171 8.82 8.87 -34.82
C ALA A 171 9.25 8.85 -33.33
N ALA A 172 8.67 7.95 -32.53
CA ALA A 172 9.06 7.77 -31.12
C ALA A 172 10.53 7.33 -30.98
N GLU A 173 10.97 6.39 -31.81
CA GLU A 173 12.38 5.95 -31.84
C GLU A 173 13.34 7.12 -32.16
N ILE A 174 13.01 7.95 -33.16
CA ILE A 174 13.81 9.15 -33.52
C ILE A 174 13.85 10.16 -32.36
N ILE A 175 12.73 10.33 -31.64
CA ILE A 175 12.67 11.20 -30.45
C ILE A 175 13.60 10.64 -29.37
N ALA A 176 13.52 9.33 -29.08
CA ALA A 176 14.36 8.69 -28.09
C ALA A 176 15.87 8.82 -28.44
N GLU A 177 16.25 8.56 -29.70
CA GLU A 177 17.62 8.74 -30.18
C GLU A 177 18.11 10.20 -29.97
N LYS A 178 17.27 11.19 -30.29
CA LYS A 178 17.60 12.62 -30.11
C LYS A 178 17.72 13.02 -28.65
N LEU A 179 16.86 12.49 -27.77
CA LEU A 179 16.93 12.75 -26.34
C LEU A 179 18.21 12.19 -25.73
N THR A 180 18.55 10.95 -26.09
CA THR A 180 19.82 10.31 -25.68
C THR A 180 21.03 11.12 -26.17
N ALA A 181 21.03 11.55 -27.44
CA ALA A 181 22.09 12.37 -28.01
C ALA A 181 22.23 13.74 -27.36
N LYS A 182 21.16 14.25 -26.72
CA LYS A 182 21.18 15.49 -25.93
C LYS A 182 21.55 15.27 -24.45
N GLY A 183 21.94 14.08 -24.07
CA GLY A 183 22.42 13.74 -22.73
C GLY A 183 21.32 13.33 -21.75
N CYS A 184 20.11 12.94 -22.23
CA CYS A 184 19.13 12.33 -21.35
C CYS A 184 19.67 11.00 -20.80
N PRO A 185 19.73 10.82 -19.46
CA PRO A 185 20.42 9.65 -18.88
C PRO A 185 19.68 8.33 -19.16
N LYS A 186 18.34 8.40 -19.36
CA LYS A 186 17.49 7.24 -19.64
C LYS A 186 16.28 7.66 -20.48
N VAL A 187 16.04 6.97 -21.60
CA VAL A 187 14.84 7.16 -22.44
C VAL A 187 14.15 5.84 -22.68
#